data_0e49db72ac987600b96991fcbe0bb5bc
#
_entry.id   0e49db72ac987600b96991fcbe0bb5bc
#
_cell.length_a   1.000
_cell.length_b   1.000
_cell.length_c   1.000
_cell.angle_alpha   90.00
_cell.angle_beta   90.00
_cell.angle_gamma   90.00
#
_symmetry.space_group_name_H-M   'P 1'
#
loop_
_entity.id
_entity.type
_entity.pdbx_description
1 polymer ?
#
loop_
_entity_poly.entity_id
_entity_poly.type
_entity_poly.pdbx_seq_one_letter_code
_entity_poly.pdbx_strand_id
1 'polypeptide(L)'
;MPRILTVEDSRLEDARARKKHWKRWGPYLSERQWGTVREDYSAEGTAWESFPHDHARSRAYRWGEDGIGGICDRHQMICFAIAMWNGRDSILKERLFGLTGHEGNHGEDVKEQYFYLDSTPTHSYMRMLYKYPQAAFPYEQLVEENRRRGKDQPEFELLDTGVFAENRYFDVFVEYAKADVEDILIRITAVILIRTSSASAFAYSTNTSK
;
A
#
# COMPACT_ATOMS: atom_id res chain seq x y z
N MET A 1 -21.83 -15.47 -30.08
CA MET A 1 -22.69 -14.51 -29.36
C MET A 1 -22.05 -13.13 -29.47
N PRO A 2 -22.81 -12.05 -29.73
CA PRO A 2 -22.24 -10.70 -29.72
C PRO A 2 -21.73 -10.41 -28.30
N ARG A 3 -20.53 -9.84 -28.19
CA ARG A 3 -19.93 -9.41 -26.93
C ARG A 3 -20.77 -8.25 -26.36
N ILE A 4 -21.29 -8.41 -25.14
CA ILE A 4 -21.94 -7.32 -24.43
C ILE A 4 -20.85 -6.35 -24.00
N LEU A 5 -20.87 -5.13 -24.52
CA LEU A 5 -19.95 -4.07 -24.12
C LEU A 5 -20.26 -3.61 -22.71
N THR A 6 -19.26 -3.61 -21.86
CA THR A 6 -19.33 -3.09 -20.50
C THR A 6 -19.05 -1.58 -20.47
N VAL A 7 -19.33 -0.93 -19.34
CA VAL A 7 -18.94 0.47 -19.14
C VAL A 7 -17.42 0.65 -19.21
N GLU A 8 -16.67 -0.35 -18.75
CA GLU A 8 -15.21 -0.33 -18.81
C GLU A 8 -14.69 -0.44 -20.26
N ASP A 9 -15.35 -1.24 -21.12
CA ASP A 9 -15.03 -1.28 -22.55
C ASP A 9 -15.21 0.11 -23.20
N SER A 10 -16.24 0.85 -22.78
CA SER A 10 -16.47 2.23 -23.27
C SER A 10 -15.38 3.18 -22.78
N ARG A 11 -14.93 3.06 -21.53
CA ARG A 11 -13.83 3.85 -20.98
C ARG A 11 -12.51 3.56 -21.68
N LEU A 12 -12.25 2.30 -22.01
CA LEU A 12 -11.07 1.89 -22.78
C LEU A 12 -11.09 2.48 -24.18
N GLU A 13 -12.25 2.49 -24.84
CA GLU A 13 -12.40 3.10 -26.17
C GLU A 13 -12.21 4.61 -26.12
N ASP A 14 -12.79 5.30 -25.14
CA ASP A 14 -12.56 6.73 -24.92
C ASP A 14 -11.07 7.05 -24.70
N ALA A 15 -10.37 6.22 -23.92
CA ALA A 15 -8.93 6.37 -23.68
C ALA A 15 -8.12 6.13 -24.95
N ARG A 16 -8.46 5.09 -25.74
CA ARG A 16 -7.82 4.77 -27.02
C ARG A 16 -8.02 5.87 -28.05
N ALA A 17 -9.25 6.37 -28.17
CA ALA A 17 -9.60 7.46 -29.06
C ALA A 17 -9.15 8.84 -28.58
N ARG A 18 -8.48 8.91 -27.41
CA ARG A 18 -8.03 10.15 -26.75
C ARG A 18 -9.14 11.16 -26.48
N LYS A 19 -10.38 10.70 -26.33
CA LYS A 19 -11.53 11.52 -25.96
C LYS A 19 -11.56 11.85 -24.48
N LYS A 20 -11.24 10.86 -23.63
CA LYS A 20 -11.12 10.99 -22.18
C LYS A 20 -9.87 10.27 -21.69
N HIS A 21 -9.10 10.91 -20.80
CA HIS A 21 -7.84 10.35 -20.29
C HIS A 21 -8.08 9.53 -18.99
N TRP A 22 -8.91 8.49 -19.05
CA TRP A 22 -9.26 7.67 -17.91
C TRP A 22 -8.05 7.14 -17.13
N LYS A 23 -6.92 6.89 -17.78
CA LYS A 23 -5.68 6.42 -17.15
C LYS A 23 -4.80 7.54 -16.57
N ARG A 24 -5.35 8.75 -16.38
CA ARG A 24 -4.59 9.88 -15.83
C ARG A 24 -4.13 9.64 -14.40
N TRP A 25 -4.94 8.97 -13.60
CA TRP A 25 -4.67 8.60 -12.22
C TRP A 25 -4.52 7.09 -12.07
N GLY A 26 -3.57 6.66 -11.21
CA GLY A 26 -3.31 5.26 -10.96
C GLY A 26 -2.32 4.65 -11.96
N PRO A 27 -1.98 3.36 -11.80
CA PRO A 27 -2.38 2.47 -10.71
C PRO A 27 -1.80 2.85 -9.34
N TYR A 28 -1.87 1.91 -8.36
CA TYR A 28 -1.13 2.05 -7.09
C TYR A 28 0.36 2.21 -7.34
N LEU A 29 1.01 3.06 -6.53
CA LEU A 29 2.41 3.46 -6.75
C LEU A 29 3.44 2.58 -6.05
N SER A 30 3.09 1.98 -4.90
CA SER A 30 4.03 1.29 -4.03
C SER A 30 4.91 0.28 -4.76
N GLU A 31 4.32 -0.62 -5.54
CA GLU A 31 5.09 -1.63 -6.28
C GLU A 31 5.95 -1.03 -7.40
N ARG A 32 5.40 -0.05 -8.11
CA ARG A 32 6.13 0.59 -9.19
C ARG A 32 7.36 1.33 -8.68
N GLN A 33 7.28 1.89 -7.48
CA GLN A 33 8.37 2.64 -6.89
C GLN A 33 9.54 1.74 -6.49
N TRP A 34 9.28 0.57 -5.93
CA TRP A 34 10.33 -0.39 -5.64
C TRP A 34 11.14 -0.77 -6.89
N GLY A 35 10.47 -0.96 -8.03
CA GLY A 35 11.12 -1.17 -9.31
C GLY A 35 12.01 0.01 -9.72
N THR A 36 11.51 1.24 -9.58
CA THR A 36 12.25 2.46 -9.93
C THR A 36 13.49 2.65 -9.05
N VAL A 37 13.38 2.41 -7.75
CA VAL A 37 14.53 2.50 -6.83
C VAL A 37 15.63 1.53 -7.22
N ARG A 38 15.29 0.32 -7.64
CA ARG A 38 16.28 -0.65 -8.11
C ARG A 38 17.04 -0.20 -9.34
N GLU A 39 16.34 0.40 -10.29
CA GLU A 39 16.91 0.73 -11.59
C GLU A 39 17.59 2.10 -11.60
N ASP A 40 16.96 3.09 -10.95
CA ASP A 40 17.34 4.49 -11.11
C ASP A 40 18.28 5.02 -10.01
N TYR A 41 18.21 4.46 -8.80
CA TYR A 41 18.95 4.98 -7.64
C TYR A 41 20.14 4.14 -7.22
N SER A 42 20.36 3.00 -7.82
CA SER A 42 21.48 2.13 -7.50
C SER A 42 22.28 1.77 -8.73
N ALA A 43 23.44 2.39 -8.89
CA ALA A 43 24.38 2.08 -9.97
C ALA A 43 24.92 0.63 -9.90
N GLU A 44 24.88 0.00 -8.73
CA GLU A 44 25.45 -1.32 -8.47
C GLU A 44 24.44 -2.38 -8.02
N GLY A 45 23.14 -2.09 -8.12
CA GLY A 45 22.07 -3.01 -7.71
C GLY A 45 21.82 -3.05 -6.19
N THR A 46 22.34 -2.09 -5.43
CA THR A 46 22.18 -1.95 -3.97
C THR A 46 21.12 -0.89 -3.64
N ALA A 47 19.98 -0.94 -4.29
CA ALA A 47 18.95 0.10 -4.24
C ALA A 47 18.51 0.43 -2.82
N TRP A 48 18.42 -0.57 -1.95
CA TRP A 48 17.98 -0.41 -0.58
C TRP A 48 18.99 0.30 0.32
N GLU A 49 20.26 0.13 0.06
CA GLU A 49 21.32 0.91 0.71
C GLU A 49 21.29 2.37 0.26
N SER A 50 20.91 2.59 -1.00
CA SER A 50 20.79 3.94 -1.57
C SER A 50 19.48 4.64 -1.15
N PHE A 51 18.49 3.87 -0.68
CA PHE A 51 17.18 4.36 -0.29
C PHE A 51 16.73 3.79 1.08
N PRO A 52 17.39 4.21 2.16
CA PRO A 52 17.08 3.71 3.49
C PRO A 52 15.67 4.11 3.95
N HIS A 53 15.16 3.36 4.90
CA HIS A 53 13.82 3.51 5.48
C HIS A 53 13.47 4.95 5.86
N ASP A 54 14.37 5.71 6.48
CA ASP A 54 14.11 7.08 6.91
C ASP A 54 13.86 8.05 5.75
N HIS A 55 14.47 7.80 4.59
CA HIS A 55 14.25 8.61 3.40
C HIS A 55 12.91 8.34 2.73
N ALA A 56 12.40 7.11 2.81
CA ALA A 56 11.13 6.71 2.22
C ALA A 56 9.96 7.53 2.78
N ARG A 57 10.05 7.95 4.05
CA ARG A 57 9.03 8.76 4.71
C ARG A 57 8.73 10.07 3.98
N SER A 58 9.75 10.81 3.58
CA SER A 58 9.55 12.06 2.85
C SER A 58 8.97 11.84 1.45
N ARG A 59 9.26 10.69 0.83
CA ARG A 59 8.77 10.32 -0.49
C ARG A 59 7.32 9.87 -0.48
N ALA A 60 6.85 9.24 0.59
CA ALA A 60 5.45 8.84 0.73
C ALA A 60 4.51 10.03 0.53
N TYR A 61 4.92 11.23 0.95
CA TYR A 61 4.14 12.45 0.76
C TYR A 61 4.51 13.24 -0.48
N ARG A 62 5.76 13.20 -0.89
CA ARG A 62 6.22 14.03 -2.00
C ARG A 62 5.76 13.52 -3.36
N TRP A 63 5.74 12.19 -3.54
CA TRP A 63 5.44 11.55 -4.81
C TRP A 63 4.48 10.35 -4.68
N GLY A 64 3.89 10.13 -3.50
CA GLY A 64 3.05 8.97 -3.20
C GLY A 64 3.80 7.64 -3.25
N GLU A 65 5.12 7.67 -3.30
CA GLU A 65 5.99 6.50 -3.28
C GLU A 65 5.96 5.88 -1.90
N ASP A 66 5.93 4.55 -1.82
CA ASP A 66 5.85 3.78 -0.57
C ASP A 66 4.64 4.10 0.33
N GLY A 67 3.79 5.03 -0.09
CA GLY A 67 2.59 5.38 0.65
C GLY A 67 1.57 4.25 0.62
N ILE A 68 0.92 3.99 1.76
CA ILE A 68 -0.10 2.95 1.85
C ILE A 68 -1.30 3.36 1.00
N GLY A 69 -1.65 2.52 0.03
CA GLY A 69 -2.70 2.83 -0.94
C GLY A 69 -2.39 4.04 -1.83
N GLY A 70 -1.11 4.37 -1.99
CA GLY A 70 -0.67 5.55 -2.74
C GLY A 70 -1.06 5.52 -4.21
N ILE A 71 -1.58 6.65 -4.70
CA ILE A 71 -1.84 6.91 -6.11
C ILE A 71 -1.36 8.33 -6.48
N CYS A 72 -1.03 8.53 -7.74
CA CYS A 72 -0.77 9.88 -8.27
C CYS A 72 -1.36 10.06 -9.66
N ASP A 73 -1.36 11.32 -10.11
CA ASP A 73 -1.54 11.58 -11.52
C ASP A 73 -0.31 11.07 -12.32
N ARG A 74 -0.45 10.96 -13.64
CA ARG A 74 0.61 10.44 -14.51
C ARG A 74 1.88 11.29 -14.53
N HIS A 75 1.83 12.54 -14.06
CA HIS A 75 2.95 13.47 -13.98
C HIS A 75 3.52 13.59 -12.56
N GLN A 76 2.91 12.90 -11.58
CA GLN A 76 3.30 12.93 -10.18
C GLN A 76 3.25 14.33 -9.55
N MET A 77 2.35 15.19 -10.04
CA MET A 77 2.15 16.54 -9.52
C MET A 77 1.29 16.54 -8.27
N ILE A 78 0.31 15.62 -8.21
CA ILE A 78 -0.56 15.42 -7.06
C ILE A 78 -0.52 13.95 -6.68
N CYS A 79 -0.20 13.67 -5.43
CA CYS A 79 -0.12 12.33 -4.88
C CYS A 79 -1.06 12.20 -3.68
N PHE A 80 -1.63 11.03 -3.52
CA PHE A 80 -2.47 10.69 -2.38
C PHE A 80 -1.98 9.39 -1.76
N ALA A 81 -1.93 9.34 -0.44
CA ALA A 81 -1.72 8.13 0.35
C ALA A 81 -2.49 8.25 1.66
N ILE A 82 -2.79 7.14 2.31
CA ILE A 82 -3.46 7.17 3.62
C ILE A 82 -2.41 7.21 4.74
N ALA A 83 -2.80 7.85 5.84
CA ALA A 83 -2.06 7.81 7.09
C ALA A 83 -2.98 7.31 8.21
N MET A 84 -2.46 6.43 9.06
CA MET A 84 -3.23 5.76 10.11
C MET A 84 -2.47 5.76 11.42
N TRP A 85 -3.21 5.70 12.53
CA TRP A 85 -2.64 5.50 13.85
C TRP A 85 -3.58 4.68 14.73
N ASN A 86 -3.06 3.61 15.28
CA ASN A 86 -3.82 2.69 16.12
C ASN A 86 -3.81 3.07 17.63
N GLY A 87 -3.22 4.21 17.98
CA GLY A 87 -3.09 4.68 19.37
C GLY A 87 -1.97 4.00 20.17
N ARG A 88 -1.22 3.09 19.56
CA ARG A 88 -0.13 2.33 20.21
C ARG A 88 1.17 2.35 19.42
N ASP A 89 1.08 2.56 18.11
CA ASP A 89 2.25 2.66 17.28
C ASP A 89 3.09 3.89 17.67
N SER A 90 4.40 3.75 17.62
CA SER A 90 5.35 4.82 17.98
C SER A 90 5.38 5.95 16.96
N ILE A 91 4.97 5.68 15.73
CA ILE A 91 4.95 6.62 14.62
C ILE A 91 3.61 6.56 13.87
N LEU A 92 3.30 7.62 13.12
CA LEU A 92 2.19 7.63 12.19
C LEU A 92 2.45 6.61 11.07
N LYS A 93 1.52 5.69 10.85
CA LYS A 93 1.61 4.70 9.77
C LYS A 93 1.13 5.33 8.47
N GLU A 94 2.06 5.78 7.68
CA GLU A 94 1.82 6.52 6.43
C GLU A 94 2.47 5.86 5.21
N ARG A 95 3.36 4.89 5.43
CA ARG A 95 4.09 4.18 4.38
C ARG A 95 4.34 2.73 4.75
N LEU A 96 4.67 1.93 3.75
CA LEU A 96 5.10 0.56 3.96
C LEU A 96 6.48 0.53 4.63
N PHE A 97 6.64 -0.39 5.57
CA PHE A 97 7.92 -0.68 6.22
C PHE A 97 8.61 -1.81 5.46
N GLY A 98 9.88 -1.61 5.18
CA GLY A 98 10.73 -2.60 4.56
C GLY A 98 12.09 -2.64 5.22
N LEU A 99 12.86 -3.70 4.96
CA LEU A 99 14.24 -3.86 5.40
C LEU A 99 15.19 -3.66 4.24
N THR A 100 16.34 -3.05 4.54
CA THR A 100 17.44 -2.87 3.60
C THR A 100 18.52 -3.94 3.82
N GLY A 101 19.55 -3.98 2.98
CA GLY A 101 20.67 -4.91 3.11
C GLY A 101 21.38 -4.86 4.46
N HIS A 102 21.39 -3.71 5.13
CA HIS A 102 21.98 -3.54 6.47
C HIS A 102 21.07 -4.02 7.60
N GLU A 103 19.77 -4.00 7.35
CA GLU A 103 18.73 -4.30 8.33
C GLU A 103 18.16 -5.71 8.17
N GLY A 104 18.42 -6.34 7.02
CA GLY A 104 17.90 -7.65 6.67
C GLY A 104 18.98 -8.63 6.28
N ASN A 105 18.65 -9.92 6.24
CA ASN A 105 19.56 -10.99 5.86
C ASN A 105 19.49 -11.41 4.39
N HIS A 106 18.40 -11.08 3.70
CA HIS A 106 18.14 -11.41 2.29
C HIS A 106 18.06 -10.20 1.36
N GLY A 107 18.29 -9.00 1.87
CA GLY A 107 18.23 -7.75 1.10
C GLY A 107 16.86 -7.09 1.22
N GLU A 108 16.18 -6.96 0.12
CA GLU A 108 15.04 -6.06 -0.03
C GLU A 108 13.72 -6.74 0.23
N ASP A 109 13.04 -6.35 1.31
CA ASP A 109 11.76 -6.94 1.62
C ASP A 109 10.82 -5.98 2.35
N VAL A 110 9.57 -5.89 1.89
CA VAL A 110 8.52 -5.13 2.54
C VAL A 110 7.86 -5.99 3.60
N LYS A 111 8.01 -5.61 4.87
CA LYS A 111 7.50 -6.32 6.04
C LYS A 111 6.09 -5.87 6.43
N GLU A 112 5.21 -5.72 5.47
CA GLU A 112 3.82 -5.29 5.67
C GLU A 112 2.84 -6.27 5.03
N GLN A 113 1.63 -6.36 5.59
CA GLN A 113 0.56 -7.20 5.06
C GLN A 113 -0.42 -6.34 4.27
N TYR A 114 -0.24 -6.26 2.96
CA TYR A 114 -1.11 -5.51 2.06
C TYR A 114 -1.43 -6.33 0.80
N PHE A 115 -2.58 -6.06 0.21
CA PHE A 115 -3.09 -6.86 -0.91
C PHE A 115 -3.84 -5.95 -1.88
N TYR A 116 -3.43 -5.94 -3.14
CA TYR A 116 -4.21 -5.33 -4.21
C TYR A 116 -5.30 -6.32 -4.62
N LEU A 117 -6.56 -5.97 -4.34
CA LEU A 117 -7.68 -6.87 -4.53
C LEU A 117 -8.34 -6.72 -5.89
N ASP A 118 -8.38 -5.49 -6.41
CA ASP A 118 -9.03 -5.20 -7.68
C ASP A 118 -8.47 -3.94 -8.32
N SER A 119 -8.40 -3.94 -9.66
CA SER A 119 -8.09 -2.77 -10.46
C SER A 119 -8.65 -2.95 -11.86
N THR A 120 -9.54 -2.06 -12.29
CA THR A 120 -10.02 -2.05 -13.67
C THR A 120 -8.91 -1.61 -14.63
N PRO A 121 -8.97 -2.00 -15.91
CA PRO A 121 -7.93 -1.64 -16.90
C PRO A 121 -7.72 -0.15 -17.12
N THR A 122 -8.70 0.71 -16.80
CA THR A 122 -8.57 2.18 -16.84
C THR A 122 -8.29 2.80 -15.48
N HIS A 123 -8.12 1.98 -14.42
CA HIS A 123 -8.03 2.44 -13.04
C HIS A 123 -9.25 3.25 -12.60
N SER A 124 -10.41 3.01 -13.24
CA SER A 124 -11.68 3.64 -12.88
C SER A 124 -12.24 3.11 -11.56
N TYR A 125 -11.80 1.93 -11.14
CA TYR A 125 -11.99 1.37 -9.82
C TYR A 125 -10.74 0.62 -9.40
N MET A 126 -10.34 0.81 -8.16
CA MET A 126 -9.23 0.07 -7.53
C MET A 126 -9.59 -0.21 -6.07
N ARG A 127 -9.18 -1.35 -5.56
CA ARG A 127 -9.41 -1.77 -4.17
C ARG A 127 -8.16 -2.43 -3.61
N MET A 128 -7.77 -2.01 -2.41
CA MET A 128 -6.65 -2.52 -1.65
C MET A 128 -7.10 -2.91 -0.24
N LEU A 129 -6.47 -3.92 0.33
CA LEU A 129 -6.55 -4.28 1.74
C LEU A 129 -5.19 -4.09 2.39
N TYR A 130 -5.16 -3.42 3.52
CA TYR A 130 -4.01 -3.36 4.41
C TYR A 130 -4.39 -3.92 5.78
N LYS A 131 -3.57 -4.82 6.33
CA LYS A 131 -3.78 -5.38 7.68
C LYS A 131 -2.95 -4.61 8.68
N TYR A 132 -3.60 -3.80 9.50
CA TYR A 132 -2.94 -2.96 10.48
C TYR A 132 -3.02 -3.58 11.89
N PRO A 133 -1.89 -3.90 12.55
CA PRO A 133 -1.92 -4.43 13.91
C PRO A 133 -2.61 -3.50 14.89
N GLN A 134 -3.31 -4.08 15.89
CA GLN A 134 -3.84 -3.32 17.03
C GLN A 134 -2.77 -3.02 18.08
N ALA A 135 -1.69 -3.80 18.14
CA ALA A 135 -0.52 -3.54 18.96
C ALA A 135 0.43 -2.54 18.25
N ALA A 136 1.44 -2.04 18.95
CA ALA A 136 2.53 -1.31 18.34
C ALA A 136 3.20 -2.17 17.26
N PHE A 137 3.52 -1.57 16.12
CA PHE A 137 4.19 -2.28 15.04
C PHE A 137 5.62 -2.66 15.47
N PRO A 138 6.06 -3.90 15.27
CA PRO A 138 7.30 -4.42 15.85
C PRO A 138 8.55 -4.06 15.01
N TYR A 139 8.78 -2.76 14.78
CA TYR A 139 9.89 -2.26 13.94
C TYR A 139 11.26 -2.79 14.39
N GLU A 140 11.60 -2.60 15.67
CA GLU A 140 12.89 -2.98 16.22
C GLU A 140 13.09 -4.50 16.16
N GLN A 141 12.09 -5.28 16.54
CA GLN A 141 12.16 -6.73 16.50
C GLN A 141 12.42 -7.26 15.09
N LEU A 142 11.77 -6.68 14.08
CA LEU A 142 11.98 -7.06 12.67
C LEU A 142 13.44 -6.77 12.24
N VAL A 143 13.96 -5.60 12.57
CA VAL A 143 15.33 -5.21 12.22
C VAL A 143 16.35 -6.11 12.95
N GLU A 144 16.22 -6.27 14.27
CA GLU A 144 17.18 -7.03 15.08
C GLU A 144 17.22 -8.50 14.70
N GLU A 145 16.06 -9.14 14.55
CA GLU A 145 15.99 -10.56 14.20
C GLU A 145 16.54 -10.84 12.79
N ASN A 146 16.20 -10.02 11.81
CA ASN A 146 16.72 -10.22 10.45
C ASN A 146 18.22 -9.94 10.38
N ARG A 147 18.73 -8.94 11.11
CA ARG A 147 20.17 -8.67 11.17
C ARG A 147 20.92 -9.82 11.87
N ARG A 148 20.33 -10.45 12.89
CA ARG A 148 20.94 -11.56 13.62
C ARG A 148 21.00 -12.85 12.81
N ARG A 149 20.05 -13.08 11.92
CA ARG A 149 19.97 -14.27 11.07
C ARG A 149 20.98 -14.18 9.94
N GLY A 150 21.65 -15.31 9.65
CA GLY A 150 22.51 -15.43 8.47
C GLY A 150 21.69 -15.65 7.19
N LYS A 151 22.34 -15.56 6.05
CA LYS A 151 21.70 -15.82 4.73
C LYS A 151 21.25 -17.27 4.53
N ASP A 152 21.71 -18.17 5.38
CA ASP A 152 21.35 -19.58 5.45
C ASP A 152 20.06 -19.84 6.25
N GLN A 153 19.57 -18.83 6.95
CA GLN A 153 18.34 -18.90 7.76
C GLN A 153 17.19 -18.20 7.03
N PRO A 154 15.95 -18.69 7.18
CA PRO A 154 14.77 -18.00 6.66
C PRO A 154 14.65 -16.58 7.21
N GLU A 155 14.12 -15.67 6.42
CA GLU A 155 13.77 -14.34 6.89
C GLU A 155 12.78 -14.41 8.05
N PHE A 156 12.88 -13.39 8.92
CA PHE A 156 11.91 -13.19 9.99
C PHE A 156 10.82 -12.24 9.48
N GLU A 157 9.63 -12.79 9.36
CA GLU A 157 8.49 -12.08 8.79
C GLU A 157 7.63 -11.41 9.87
N LEU A 158 6.81 -10.46 9.45
CA LEU A 158 5.85 -9.80 10.33
C LEU A 158 4.91 -10.80 11.04
N LEU A 159 4.57 -11.90 10.36
CA LEU A 159 3.75 -12.96 10.94
C LEU A 159 4.46 -13.69 12.08
N ASP A 160 5.78 -13.81 12.03
CA ASP A 160 6.59 -14.49 13.06
C ASP A 160 6.66 -13.71 14.37
N THR A 161 6.42 -12.40 14.32
CA THR A 161 6.40 -11.53 15.51
C THR A 161 5.23 -11.82 16.45
N GLY A 162 4.21 -12.51 15.97
CA GLY A 162 2.97 -12.74 16.70
C GLY A 162 2.06 -11.51 16.81
N VAL A 163 2.38 -10.40 16.14
CA VAL A 163 1.60 -9.15 16.22
C VAL A 163 0.15 -9.29 15.76
N PHE A 164 -0.14 -10.30 14.94
CA PHE A 164 -1.49 -10.67 14.50
C PHE A 164 -2.15 -11.78 15.32
N ALA A 165 -1.52 -12.22 16.43
CA ALA A 165 -2.09 -13.25 17.28
C ALA A 165 -3.50 -12.89 17.73
N GLU A 166 -4.35 -13.90 17.88
CA GLU A 166 -5.76 -13.75 18.27
C GLU A 166 -6.59 -12.86 17.35
N ASN A 167 -6.16 -12.69 16.08
CA ASN A 167 -6.79 -11.81 15.10
C ASN A 167 -6.90 -10.35 15.57
N ARG A 168 -5.90 -9.85 16.30
CA ARG A 168 -5.85 -8.48 16.78
C ARG A 168 -5.29 -7.51 15.75
N TYR A 169 -6.06 -7.26 14.72
CA TYR A 169 -5.72 -6.29 13.68
C TYR A 169 -6.98 -5.63 13.11
N PHE A 170 -6.75 -4.58 12.35
CA PHE A 170 -7.76 -3.93 11.52
C PHE A 170 -7.58 -4.38 10.08
N ASP A 171 -8.65 -4.77 9.42
CA ASP A 171 -8.70 -4.83 7.97
C ASP A 171 -9.08 -3.44 7.45
N VAL A 172 -8.14 -2.78 6.81
CA VAL A 172 -8.33 -1.43 6.25
C VAL A 172 -8.43 -1.55 4.73
N PHE A 173 -9.65 -1.37 4.22
CA PHE A 173 -9.91 -1.33 2.79
C PHE A 173 -9.79 0.10 2.29
N VAL A 174 -9.06 0.29 1.20
CA VAL A 174 -8.95 1.57 0.48
C VAL A 174 -9.50 1.36 -0.91
N GLU A 175 -10.54 2.09 -1.25
CA GLU A 175 -11.21 2.01 -2.55
C GLU A 175 -11.17 3.37 -3.24
N TYR A 176 -10.83 3.35 -4.51
CA TYR A 176 -10.86 4.48 -5.41
C TYR A 176 -11.87 4.21 -6.52
N ALA A 177 -12.78 5.13 -6.76
CA ALA A 177 -13.75 5.04 -7.84
C ALA A 177 -13.82 6.37 -8.58
N LYS A 178 -13.61 6.35 -9.90
CA LYS A 178 -13.70 7.56 -10.73
C LYS A 178 -15.14 7.80 -11.17
N ALA A 179 -15.71 8.90 -10.70
CA ALA A 179 -16.96 9.41 -11.25
C ALA A 179 -16.73 10.05 -12.64
N ASP A 180 -15.60 10.74 -12.83
CA ASP A 180 -15.05 11.16 -14.11
C ASP A 180 -13.50 11.15 -14.04
N VAL A 181 -12.83 11.53 -15.09
CA VAL A 181 -11.36 11.51 -15.24
C VAL A 181 -10.65 12.26 -14.13
N GLU A 182 -11.21 13.38 -13.69
CA GLU A 182 -10.66 14.26 -12.64
C GLU A 182 -11.47 14.21 -11.32
N ASP A 183 -12.47 13.33 -11.24
CA ASP A 183 -13.32 13.19 -10.06
C ASP A 183 -13.15 11.78 -9.47
N ILE A 184 -12.43 11.69 -8.36
CA ILE A 184 -12.08 10.44 -7.70
C ILE A 184 -12.74 10.40 -6.32
N LEU A 185 -13.63 9.46 -6.13
CA LEU A 185 -14.22 9.12 -4.85
C LEU A 185 -13.29 8.17 -4.10
N ILE A 186 -13.01 8.48 -2.85
CA ILE A 186 -12.16 7.67 -1.98
C ILE A 186 -13.00 7.15 -0.82
N ARG A 187 -13.01 5.82 -0.64
CA ARG A 187 -13.66 5.19 0.51
C ARG A 187 -12.63 4.40 1.30
N ILE A 188 -12.51 4.75 2.59
CA ILE A 188 -11.68 4.01 3.55
C ILE A 188 -12.61 3.32 4.53
N THR A 189 -12.49 2.00 4.65
CA THR A 189 -13.29 1.18 5.56
C THR A 189 -12.35 0.43 6.48
N ALA A 190 -12.41 0.69 7.78
CA ALA A 190 -11.67 -0.06 8.79
C ALA A 190 -12.60 -1.04 9.50
N VAL A 191 -12.27 -2.33 9.47
CA VAL A 191 -12.99 -3.40 10.16
C VAL A 191 -12.12 -3.89 11.30
N ILE A 192 -12.67 -3.84 12.52
CA ILE A 192 -12.00 -4.38 13.71
C ILE A 192 -12.34 -5.88 13.80
N LEU A 193 -11.31 -6.72 13.78
CA LEU A 193 -11.45 -8.12 14.10
C LEU A 193 -11.13 -8.30 15.59
N ILE A 194 -12.16 -8.44 16.39
CA ILE A 194 -12.06 -8.75 17.82
C ILE A 194 -12.61 -10.15 18.01
N ARG A 195 -11.82 -11.04 18.57
CA ARG A 195 -12.33 -12.32 19.05
C ARG A 195 -13.09 -12.08 20.35
N THR A 196 -14.35 -11.67 20.23
CA THR A 196 -15.27 -11.75 21.37
C THR A 196 -15.95 -13.12 21.35
N SER A 197 -16.22 -13.68 22.49
CA SER A 197 -17.07 -14.87 22.65
C SER A 197 -18.52 -14.63 22.17
N SER A 198 -18.83 -13.42 21.70
CA SER A 198 -20.05 -13.02 21.00
C SER A 198 -19.71 -11.94 19.98
N ALA A 199 -19.87 -12.26 18.70
CA ALA A 199 -19.47 -11.41 17.58
C ALA A 199 -20.38 -10.17 17.47
N SER A 200 -19.77 -8.98 17.55
CA SER A 200 -20.33 -7.78 16.94
C SER A 200 -19.22 -7.06 16.20
N ALA A 201 -19.30 -7.05 14.88
CA ALA A 201 -18.43 -6.27 14.03
C ALA A 201 -18.97 -4.83 13.94
N PHE A 202 -18.14 -3.82 14.31
CA PHE A 202 -18.46 -2.42 14.06
C PHE A 202 -17.65 -1.95 12.84
N ALA A 203 -18.35 -1.53 11.80
CA ALA A 203 -17.76 -0.87 10.65
C ALA A 203 -17.92 0.66 10.80
N TYR A 204 -16.79 1.39 10.74
CA TYR A 204 -16.83 2.85 10.60
C TYR A 204 -16.53 3.20 9.15
N SER A 205 -17.44 3.89 8.50
CA SER A 205 -17.24 4.45 7.16
C SER A 205 -17.14 5.97 7.29
N THR A 206 -16.03 6.54 6.83
CA THR A 206 -15.93 7.99 6.65
C THR A 206 -16.04 8.28 5.15
N ASN A 207 -17.13 8.94 4.75
CA ASN A 207 -17.28 9.49 3.41
C ASN A 207 -16.70 10.90 3.39
N THR A 208 -15.61 11.12 2.69
CA THR A 208 -15.17 12.46 2.31
C THR A 208 -15.54 12.68 0.86
N SER A 209 -16.66 13.38 0.63
CA SER A 209 -17.01 13.98 -0.65
C SER A 209 -16.50 15.42 -0.66
N LYS A 210 -15.77 15.79 -1.68
CA LYS A 210 -15.60 17.17 -2.15
C LYS A 210 -16.01 17.23 -3.59
#